data_dbc1b20709883be7634f93e6d5c46fee
#
_entry.id   dbc1b20709883be7634f93e6d5c46fee
#
_cell.length_a   1.000
_cell.length_b   1.000
_cell.length_c   1.000
_cell.angle_alpha   90.00
_cell.angle_beta   90.00
_cell.angle_gamma   90.00
#
_symmetry.space_group_name_H-M   'P 1'
#
loop_
_entity.id
_entity.type
_entity.pdbx_description
1 polymer ?
#
loop_
_entity_poly.entity_id
_entity_poly.type
_entity_poly.pdbx_seq_one_letter_code
_entity_poly.pdbx_strand_id
1 'polypeptide(L)'
;MIKSIQLHKLFGRFNYNISMKSGGVTIITGPNGFGKSTILRIINALNSENIEFFMDLDFSKIMIVFDNEKKAFIQKTGKNLSVNNASIPLLDKDQLRFFQRRSQAQQRNTSSPNRNDIVDYEMLYSVTLDDYRYAPSLSTKPKDFQAFCGLQKEFKQIKGWCGDVRFISDQRLIREAKRRSGPDRGREIVDVIQELPNRLKGEISKVSEEYSRIANTLDGSYPTRLFATRTGIRNQAEYEARLREANEKFKKLRKYDLVELPMIKGETYNESYSTALKIYFDDFAEKYTVFQDLISKLDLFTKIINSRLTFKHLQITRDNGFIIVDNDNPKKVLSLSQLSSGEKQEIVLFYELIFDTRKELLLLIDEPEISLNMIWQRKLLPLLNELAPNAEIIVASHSPSIARANSKYLVELR
;
A
#
# COMPACT_ATOMS: atom_id res chain seq x y z
N MET A 1 5.37 14.35 -9.10
CA MET A 1 3.91 14.33 -9.03
C MET A 1 3.31 14.54 -10.42
N ILE A 2 2.04 14.18 -10.64
CA ILE A 2 1.36 14.36 -11.94
C ILE A 2 0.79 15.78 -12.00
N LYS A 3 1.09 16.52 -13.06
CA LYS A 3 0.59 17.88 -13.31
C LYS A 3 -0.71 17.88 -14.13
N SER A 4 -0.75 17.06 -15.18
CA SER A 4 -1.94 16.92 -16.01
C SER A 4 -1.97 15.63 -16.79
N ILE A 5 -3.18 15.22 -17.18
CA ILE A 5 -3.45 14.03 -18.01
C ILE A 5 -4.32 14.47 -19.18
N GLN A 6 -3.88 14.18 -20.38
CA GLN A 6 -4.64 14.41 -21.61
C GLN A 6 -4.94 13.06 -22.28
N LEU A 7 -6.20 12.86 -22.60
CA LEU A 7 -6.71 11.64 -23.21
C LEU A 7 -7.43 12.00 -24.50
N HIS A 8 -7.13 11.30 -25.60
CA HIS A 8 -7.79 11.47 -26.87
C HIS A 8 -8.44 10.14 -27.30
N LYS A 9 -9.70 10.22 -27.69
CA LYS A 9 -10.53 9.10 -28.13
C LYS A 9 -10.53 7.94 -27.16
N LEU A 10 -10.60 8.21 -25.86
CA LEU A 10 -10.82 7.14 -24.87
C LEU A 10 -12.17 6.47 -25.19
N PHE A 11 -12.17 5.12 -25.30
CA PHE A 11 -13.29 4.31 -25.79
C PHE A 11 -13.79 4.75 -27.17
N GLY A 12 -12.90 5.26 -28.00
CA GLY A 12 -13.22 5.78 -29.34
C GLY A 12 -14.00 7.10 -29.35
N ARG A 13 -14.36 7.68 -28.17
CA ARG A 13 -15.33 8.80 -28.04
C ARG A 13 -14.81 10.00 -27.28
N PHE A 14 -14.22 9.79 -26.09
CA PHE A 14 -13.98 10.86 -25.12
C PHE A 14 -12.62 11.52 -25.30
N ASN A 15 -12.60 12.84 -25.16
CA ASN A 15 -11.38 13.64 -25.09
C ASN A 15 -11.36 14.40 -23.78
N TYR A 16 -10.33 14.21 -22.97
CA TYR A 16 -10.19 14.85 -21.67
C TYR A 16 -8.87 15.60 -21.56
N ASN A 17 -8.92 16.72 -20.85
CA ASN A 17 -7.75 17.45 -20.38
C ASN A 17 -7.92 17.71 -18.89
N ILE A 18 -7.27 16.92 -18.07
CA ILE A 18 -7.41 16.90 -16.61
C ILE A 18 -6.16 17.54 -16.01
N SER A 19 -6.31 18.71 -15.40
CA SER A 19 -5.24 19.35 -14.62
C SER A 19 -5.42 18.98 -13.15
N MET A 20 -4.35 18.50 -12.52
CA MET A 20 -4.37 18.20 -11.09
C MET A 20 -4.56 19.49 -10.29
N LYS A 21 -5.29 19.41 -9.20
CA LYS A 21 -5.61 20.57 -8.37
C LYS A 21 -4.49 20.90 -7.40
N SER A 22 -4.26 22.18 -7.19
CA SER A 22 -3.36 22.66 -6.15
C SER A 22 -3.86 22.21 -4.77
N GLY A 23 -2.95 21.73 -3.92
CA GLY A 23 -3.28 21.20 -2.59
C GLY A 23 -3.30 19.68 -2.50
N GLY A 24 -2.77 18.97 -3.51
CA GLY A 24 -2.51 17.53 -3.45
C GLY A 24 -3.74 16.63 -3.60
N VAL A 25 -4.95 17.19 -3.75
CA VAL A 25 -6.17 16.39 -3.91
C VAL A 25 -6.87 16.74 -5.23
N THR A 26 -7.27 15.73 -5.99
CA THR A 26 -8.08 15.86 -7.20
C THR A 26 -9.23 14.86 -7.15
N ILE A 27 -10.46 15.32 -7.32
CA ILE A 27 -11.65 14.48 -7.34
C ILE A 27 -12.22 14.47 -8.75
N ILE A 28 -12.22 13.31 -9.39
CA ILE A 28 -12.79 13.10 -10.72
C ILE A 28 -14.23 12.65 -10.57
N THR A 29 -15.17 13.44 -11.09
CA THR A 29 -16.60 13.12 -11.09
C THR A 29 -17.16 13.07 -12.50
N GLY A 30 -18.34 12.51 -12.68
CA GLY A 30 -19.02 12.41 -13.98
C GLY A 30 -19.95 11.20 -14.03
N PRO A 31 -20.75 11.04 -15.09
CA PRO A 31 -21.66 9.90 -15.25
C PRO A 31 -20.94 8.54 -15.32
N ASN A 32 -21.70 7.44 -15.18
CA ASN A 32 -21.19 6.08 -15.40
C ASN A 32 -20.75 5.90 -16.86
N GLY A 33 -19.66 5.14 -17.05
CA GLY A 33 -19.12 4.88 -18.39
C GLY A 33 -18.23 5.98 -18.96
N PHE A 34 -18.04 7.12 -18.27
CA PHE A 34 -17.18 8.23 -18.72
C PHE A 34 -15.68 8.00 -18.45
N GLY A 35 -15.29 6.85 -17.93
CA GLY A 35 -13.87 6.48 -17.82
C GLY A 35 -13.16 6.94 -16.55
N LYS A 36 -13.87 7.37 -15.49
CA LYS A 36 -13.25 7.77 -14.21
C LYS A 36 -12.31 6.72 -13.65
N SER A 37 -12.78 5.50 -13.45
CA SER A 37 -11.96 4.37 -12.98
C SER A 37 -10.84 4.02 -13.95
N THR A 38 -11.08 4.19 -15.27
CA THR A 38 -10.07 3.93 -16.30
C THR A 38 -8.93 4.93 -16.23
N ILE A 39 -9.18 6.19 -15.89
CA ILE A 39 -8.13 7.19 -15.67
C ILE A 39 -7.20 6.77 -14.53
N LEU A 40 -7.76 6.30 -13.41
CA LEU A 40 -6.95 5.77 -12.29
C LEU A 40 -6.18 4.52 -12.70
N ARG A 41 -6.82 3.61 -13.44
CA ARG A 41 -6.18 2.38 -13.96
C ARG A 41 -5.06 2.68 -14.95
N ILE A 42 -5.15 3.72 -15.78
CA ILE A 42 -4.06 4.18 -16.65
C ILE A 42 -2.83 4.54 -15.83
N ILE A 43 -2.99 5.34 -14.77
CA ILE A 43 -1.88 5.75 -13.90
C ILE A 43 -1.28 4.52 -13.21
N ASN A 44 -2.12 3.66 -12.65
CA ASN A 44 -1.69 2.42 -12.00
C ASN A 44 -0.99 1.45 -12.96
N ALA A 45 -1.45 1.36 -14.21
CA ALA A 45 -0.84 0.51 -15.24
C ALA A 45 0.56 1.01 -15.64
N LEU A 46 0.79 2.32 -15.66
CA LEU A 46 2.12 2.89 -15.86
C LEU A 46 3.06 2.54 -14.71
N ASN A 47 2.59 2.68 -13.47
CA ASN A 47 3.38 2.36 -12.30
C ASN A 47 3.68 0.85 -12.17
N SER A 48 2.75 0.00 -12.55
CA SER A 48 2.91 -1.46 -12.53
C SER A 48 3.55 -2.04 -13.80
N GLU A 49 3.96 -1.19 -14.75
CA GLU A 49 4.52 -1.58 -16.05
C GLU A 49 3.60 -2.56 -16.80
N ASN A 50 2.27 -2.37 -16.66
CA ASN A 50 1.27 -3.25 -17.26
C ASN A 50 1.01 -2.90 -18.73
N ILE A 51 1.83 -3.45 -19.63
CA ILE A 51 1.72 -3.25 -21.08
C ILE A 51 0.42 -3.85 -21.63
N GLU A 52 -0.04 -4.99 -21.10
CA GLU A 52 -1.27 -5.68 -21.51
C GLU A 52 -2.48 -4.75 -21.41
N PHE A 53 -2.57 -3.97 -20.33
CA PHE A 53 -3.63 -2.99 -20.14
C PHE A 53 -3.70 -1.98 -21.29
N PHE A 54 -2.54 -1.46 -21.76
CA PHE A 54 -2.51 -0.52 -22.88
C PHE A 54 -2.75 -1.19 -24.23
N MET A 55 -2.45 -2.48 -24.39
CA MET A 55 -2.83 -3.25 -25.59
C MET A 55 -4.34 -3.38 -25.72
N ASP A 56 -5.03 -3.66 -24.60
CA ASP A 56 -6.49 -3.92 -24.58
C ASP A 56 -7.32 -2.62 -24.55
N LEU A 57 -6.82 -1.52 -23.94
CA LEU A 57 -7.55 -0.25 -23.83
C LEU A 57 -7.76 0.40 -25.19
N ASP A 58 -8.99 0.82 -25.51
CA ASP A 58 -9.31 1.60 -26.70
C ASP A 58 -9.05 3.10 -26.47
N PHE A 59 -8.05 3.65 -27.16
CA PHE A 59 -7.68 5.07 -27.15
C PHE A 59 -6.81 5.41 -28.36
N SER A 60 -6.71 6.69 -28.69
CA SER A 60 -5.74 7.14 -29.72
C SER A 60 -4.46 7.69 -29.12
N LYS A 61 -4.56 8.50 -28.05
CA LYS A 61 -3.40 9.17 -27.44
C LYS A 61 -3.63 9.43 -25.96
N ILE A 62 -2.60 9.17 -25.16
CA ILE A 62 -2.52 9.51 -23.74
C ILE A 62 -1.24 10.32 -23.55
N MET A 63 -1.34 11.48 -22.91
CA MET A 63 -0.20 12.28 -22.51
C MET A 63 -0.31 12.62 -21.02
N ILE A 64 0.71 12.27 -20.26
CA ILE A 64 0.81 12.62 -18.83
C ILE A 64 2.01 13.55 -18.66
N VAL A 65 1.77 14.70 -18.07
CA VAL A 65 2.79 15.70 -17.76
C VAL A 65 3.06 15.65 -16.27
N PHE A 66 4.34 15.58 -15.88
CA PHE A 66 4.82 15.58 -14.50
C PHE A 66 5.35 16.95 -14.09
N ASP A 67 5.46 17.23 -12.78
CA ASP A 67 5.94 18.52 -12.24
C ASP A 67 7.36 18.88 -12.69
N ASN A 68 8.19 17.87 -12.96
CA ASN A 68 9.55 18.03 -13.46
C ASN A 68 9.62 18.24 -14.98
N GLU A 69 8.51 18.68 -15.61
CA GLU A 69 8.35 18.92 -17.06
C GLU A 69 8.53 17.65 -17.94
N LYS A 70 8.73 16.47 -17.35
CA LYS A 70 8.76 15.21 -18.09
C LYS A 70 7.38 14.85 -18.59
N LYS A 71 7.34 14.19 -19.75
CA LYS A 71 6.09 13.82 -20.43
C LYS A 71 6.12 12.32 -20.77
N ALA A 72 5.11 11.60 -20.35
CA ALA A 72 4.83 10.25 -20.82
C ALA A 72 3.82 10.35 -21.98
N PHE A 73 4.20 9.82 -23.12
CA PHE A 73 3.43 9.88 -24.34
C PHE A 73 3.12 8.46 -24.82
N ILE A 74 1.85 8.09 -24.83
CA ILE A 74 1.41 6.77 -25.24
C ILE A 74 0.41 6.93 -26.37
N GLN A 75 0.63 6.26 -27.48
CA GLN A 75 -0.21 6.41 -28.67
C GLN A 75 -0.48 5.07 -29.34
N LYS A 76 -1.70 4.88 -29.81
CA LYS A 76 -2.06 3.80 -30.74
C LYS A 76 -2.22 4.36 -32.14
N THR A 77 -1.47 3.83 -33.09
CA THR A 77 -1.56 4.23 -34.50
C THR A 77 -1.67 2.97 -35.35
N GLY A 78 -2.84 2.74 -35.93
CA GLY A 78 -3.13 1.52 -36.67
C GLY A 78 -2.98 0.27 -35.80
N LYS A 79 -2.02 -0.59 -36.16
CA LYS A 79 -1.73 -1.84 -35.42
C LYS A 79 -0.52 -1.72 -34.47
N ASN A 80 -0.09 -0.51 -34.13
CA ASN A 80 1.08 -0.30 -33.27
C ASN A 80 0.71 0.44 -31.99
N LEU A 81 1.39 0.06 -30.88
CA LEU A 81 1.46 0.80 -29.64
C LEU A 81 2.83 1.47 -29.53
N SER A 82 2.84 2.78 -29.32
CA SER A 82 4.05 3.55 -29.12
C SER A 82 4.05 4.18 -27.72
N VAL A 83 5.20 4.16 -27.05
CA VAL A 83 5.42 4.82 -25.75
C VAL A 83 6.71 5.63 -25.87
N ASN A 84 6.60 6.94 -25.79
CA ASN A 84 7.69 7.88 -26.07
C ASN A 84 8.39 7.54 -27.40
N ASN A 85 9.64 7.04 -27.33
CA ASN A 85 10.47 6.74 -28.49
C ASN A 85 10.41 5.25 -28.93
N ALA A 86 9.71 4.39 -28.19
CA ALA A 86 9.59 2.97 -28.52
C ALA A 86 8.23 2.67 -29.15
N SER A 87 8.20 1.77 -30.13
CA SER A 87 6.98 1.35 -30.81
C SER A 87 7.02 -0.15 -31.10
N ILE A 88 5.90 -0.82 -30.86
CA ILE A 88 5.73 -2.25 -31.17
C ILE A 88 4.38 -2.51 -31.83
N PRO A 89 4.26 -3.57 -32.66
CA PRO A 89 2.97 -4.05 -33.10
C PRO A 89 2.06 -4.41 -31.92
N LEU A 90 0.74 -4.28 -32.08
CA LEU A 90 -0.20 -4.80 -31.11
C LEU A 90 -0.06 -6.34 -31.04
N LEU A 91 0.32 -6.82 -29.88
CA LEU A 91 0.54 -8.24 -29.61
C LEU A 91 -0.71 -8.84 -29.00
N ASP A 92 -0.99 -10.10 -29.34
CA ASP A 92 -1.97 -10.89 -28.60
C ASP A 92 -1.43 -11.30 -27.22
N LYS A 93 -2.30 -11.85 -26.37
CA LYS A 93 -1.94 -12.20 -24.99
C LYS A 93 -0.84 -13.25 -24.89
N ASP A 94 -0.78 -14.19 -25.83
CA ASP A 94 0.20 -15.26 -25.81
C ASP A 94 1.57 -14.77 -26.29
N GLN A 95 1.61 -13.92 -27.33
CA GLN A 95 2.82 -13.22 -27.76
C GLN A 95 3.38 -12.34 -26.65
N LEU A 96 2.53 -11.58 -25.96
CA LEU A 96 2.94 -10.71 -24.87
C LEU A 96 3.53 -11.51 -23.70
N ARG A 97 2.88 -12.60 -23.30
CA ARG A 97 3.38 -13.51 -22.27
C ARG A 97 4.71 -14.14 -22.63
N PHE A 98 4.87 -14.56 -23.87
CA PHE A 98 6.13 -15.10 -24.38
C PHE A 98 7.26 -14.07 -24.27
N PHE A 99 7.05 -12.84 -24.72
CA PHE A 99 8.05 -11.77 -24.64
C PHE A 99 8.38 -11.39 -23.20
N GLN A 100 7.39 -11.34 -22.30
CA GLN A 100 7.61 -11.07 -20.87
C GLN A 100 8.49 -12.16 -20.22
N ARG A 101 8.22 -13.44 -20.48
CA ARG A 101 9.03 -14.56 -19.96
C ARG A 101 10.48 -14.49 -20.47
N ARG A 102 10.66 -14.25 -21.75
CA ARG A 102 11.98 -14.13 -22.38
C ARG A 102 12.78 -12.94 -21.82
N SER A 103 12.16 -11.80 -21.63
CA SER A 103 12.80 -10.63 -21.03
C SER A 103 13.23 -10.87 -19.58
N GLN A 104 12.39 -11.55 -18.77
CA GLN A 104 12.73 -11.92 -17.39
C GLN A 104 13.91 -12.91 -17.32
N ALA A 105 14.00 -13.87 -18.24
CA ALA A 105 15.11 -14.81 -18.32
C ALA A 105 16.44 -14.09 -18.64
N GLN A 106 16.43 -13.14 -19.59
CA GLN A 106 17.62 -12.34 -19.89
C GLN A 106 18.11 -11.50 -18.71
N GLN A 107 17.20 -10.91 -17.91
CA GLN A 107 17.57 -10.11 -16.74
C GLN A 107 18.20 -10.95 -15.62
N ARG A 108 17.81 -12.22 -15.46
CA ARG A 108 18.42 -13.14 -14.48
C ARG A 108 19.86 -13.50 -14.84
N ASN A 109 20.15 -13.70 -16.12
CA ASN A 109 21.48 -14.07 -16.60
C ASN A 109 22.50 -12.92 -16.55
N THR A 110 22.05 -11.67 -16.53
CA THR A 110 22.96 -10.51 -16.40
C THR A 110 23.33 -10.17 -14.95
N SER A 111 22.62 -10.72 -13.97
CA SER A 111 22.86 -10.46 -12.54
C SER A 111 23.78 -11.47 -11.84
N SER A 112 24.30 -12.51 -12.55
CA SER A 112 25.21 -13.51 -11.98
C SER A 112 26.36 -13.81 -12.95
N PRO A 113 27.55 -13.21 -12.77
CA PRO A 113 28.70 -13.48 -13.64
C PRO A 113 29.51 -14.70 -13.17
N ASN A 114 28.89 -15.84 -12.90
CA ASN A 114 29.66 -17.07 -12.64
C ASN A 114 29.82 -17.87 -13.92
N ARG A 115 31.09 -18.06 -14.32
CA ARG A 115 31.59 -18.60 -15.58
C ARG A 115 31.36 -20.13 -15.77
N ASN A 116 30.51 -20.79 -14.98
CA ASN A 116 30.27 -22.25 -15.06
C ASN A 116 28.87 -22.65 -15.59
N ASP A 117 28.05 -21.70 -16.05
CA ASP A 117 26.67 -21.98 -16.49
C ASP A 117 26.57 -22.23 -18.01
N ILE A 118 27.36 -23.20 -18.53
CA ILE A 118 27.12 -23.80 -19.87
C ILE A 118 25.79 -24.57 -19.87
N VAL A 119 25.26 -24.95 -18.70
CA VAL A 119 24.01 -25.70 -18.52
C VAL A 119 22.75 -24.81 -18.76
N ASP A 120 22.85 -23.50 -18.60
CA ASP A 120 21.69 -22.61 -18.76
C ASP A 120 21.31 -22.28 -20.22
N TYR A 121 22.22 -22.47 -21.16
CA TYR A 121 21.90 -22.30 -22.59
C TYR A 121 20.98 -23.42 -23.10
N GLU A 122 21.13 -24.65 -22.64
CA GLU A 122 20.23 -25.76 -22.97
C GLU A 122 18.85 -25.58 -22.28
N MET A 123 18.80 -25.03 -21.06
CA MET A 123 17.56 -24.71 -20.38
C MET A 123 16.79 -23.55 -21.05
N LEU A 124 17.50 -22.56 -21.62
CA LEU A 124 16.91 -21.50 -22.44
C LEU A 124 16.33 -22.03 -23.76
N TYR A 125 17.00 -23.01 -24.36
CA TYR A 125 16.53 -23.70 -25.58
C TYR A 125 15.38 -24.66 -25.28
N SER A 126 15.40 -25.36 -24.15
CA SER A 126 14.31 -26.30 -23.79
C SER A 126 13.01 -25.57 -23.42
N VAL A 127 13.07 -24.44 -22.72
CA VAL A 127 11.89 -23.59 -22.45
C VAL A 127 11.33 -23.00 -23.75
N THR A 128 12.19 -22.70 -24.74
CA THR A 128 11.75 -22.24 -26.07
C THR A 128 11.20 -23.35 -26.94
N LEU A 129 11.70 -24.58 -26.83
CA LEU A 129 11.24 -25.72 -27.66
C LEU A 129 9.87 -26.27 -27.20
N ASP A 130 9.59 -26.32 -25.90
CA ASP A 130 8.28 -26.75 -25.40
C ASP A 130 7.20 -25.69 -25.66
N ASP A 131 7.49 -24.40 -25.57
CA ASP A 131 6.58 -23.32 -25.95
C ASP A 131 6.36 -23.28 -27.48
N TYR A 132 7.34 -23.68 -28.32
CA TYR A 132 7.17 -23.81 -29.77
C TYR A 132 6.31 -25.02 -30.19
N ARG A 133 6.27 -26.08 -29.40
CA ARG A 133 5.40 -27.24 -29.68
C ARG A 133 3.91 -26.92 -29.53
N TYR A 134 3.56 -25.94 -28.68
CA TYR A 134 2.16 -25.56 -28.43
C TYR A 134 1.69 -24.32 -29.21
N ALA A 135 2.56 -23.61 -29.92
CA ALA A 135 2.19 -22.42 -30.66
C ALA A 135 2.92 -22.31 -32.01
N PRO A 136 2.57 -23.16 -33.01
CA PRO A 136 3.23 -23.17 -34.32
C PRO A 136 2.98 -21.89 -35.15
N SER A 137 2.12 -20.96 -34.72
CA SER A 137 1.79 -19.72 -35.39
C SER A 137 2.57 -18.48 -34.87
N LEU A 138 3.40 -18.60 -33.84
CA LEU A 138 4.17 -17.51 -33.29
C LEU A 138 5.46 -17.23 -34.10
N SER A 139 5.30 -16.62 -35.27
CA SER A 139 6.41 -16.00 -36.00
C SER A 139 6.92 -14.77 -35.25
N THR A 140 7.69 -15.00 -34.19
CA THR A 140 8.28 -13.91 -33.41
C THR A 140 9.60 -13.47 -34.06
N LYS A 141 9.53 -12.38 -34.82
CA LYS A 141 10.73 -11.79 -35.42
C LYS A 141 11.65 -11.25 -34.32
N PRO A 142 12.97 -11.47 -34.37
CA PRO A 142 13.93 -10.92 -33.39
C PRO A 142 13.78 -9.41 -33.17
N LYS A 143 13.39 -8.66 -34.21
CA LYS A 143 13.12 -7.22 -34.16
C LYS A 143 11.97 -6.86 -33.23
N ASP A 144 10.91 -7.66 -33.21
CA ASP A 144 9.74 -7.37 -32.37
C ASP A 144 10.06 -7.58 -30.86
N PHE A 145 10.93 -8.54 -30.54
CA PHE A 145 11.41 -8.72 -29.19
C PHE A 145 12.31 -7.58 -28.72
N GLN A 146 13.22 -7.07 -29.59
CA GLN A 146 14.03 -5.90 -29.26
C GLN A 146 13.17 -4.65 -29.06
N ALA A 147 12.16 -4.45 -29.90
CA ALA A 147 11.18 -3.37 -29.76
C ALA A 147 10.40 -3.49 -28.44
N PHE A 148 10.00 -4.71 -28.05
CA PHE A 148 9.36 -4.98 -26.75
C PHE A 148 10.28 -4.61 -25.57
N CYS A 149 11.55 -4.99 -25.60
CA CYS A 149 12.52 -4.60 -24.58
C CYS A 149 12.70 -3.07 -24.50
N GLY A 150 12.68 -2.38 -25.65
CA GLY A 150 12.66 -0.92 -25.73
C GLY A 150 11.45 -0.33 -25.04
N LEU A 151 10.26 -0.87 -25.31
CA LEU A 151 9.01 -0.44 -24.68
C LEU A 151 9.03 -0.64 -23.16
N GLN A 152 9.54 -1.78 -22.68
CA GLN A 152 9.69 -2.03 -21.23
C GLN A 152 10.62 -1.00 -20.57
N LYS A 153 11.68 -0.58 -21.22
CA LYS A 153 12.58 0.47 -20.70
C LYS A 153 11.85 1.79 -20.54
N GLU A 154 11.02 2.19 -21.52
CA GLU A 154 10.20 3.40 -21.44
C GLU A 154 9.20 3.31 -20.26
N PHE A 155 8.50 2.19 -20.09
CA PHE A 155 7.61 2.00 -18.95
C PHE A 155 8.35 2.10 -17.61
N LYS A 156 9.51 1.48 -17.49
CA LYS A 156 10.35 1.54 -16.29
C LYS A 156 10.79 2.98 -15.98
N GLN A 157 11.12 3.75 -17.01
CA GLN A 157 11.48 5.16 -16.87
C GLN A 157 10.28 6.00 -16.41
N ILE A 158 9.10 5.80 -16.99
CA ILE A 158 7.86 6.49 -16.60
C ILE A 158 7.47 6.14 -15.18
N LYS A 159 7.58 4.88 -14.77
CA LYS A 159 7.36 4.45 -13.38
C LYS A 159 8.25 5.24 -12.41
N GLY A 160 9.53 5.45 -12.74
CA GLY A 160 10.43 6.28 -11.94
C GLY A 160 9.99 7.75 -11.83
N TRP A 161 9.15 8.24 -12.74
CA TRP A 161 8.56 9.59 -12.65
C TRP A 161 7.28 9.65 -11.82
N CYS A 162 6.51 8.54 -11.79
CA CYS A 162 5.28 8.43 -11.00
C CYS A 162 5.55 8.42 -9.48
N GLY A 163 6.74 7.98 -9.05
CA GLY A 163 7.04 7.74 -7.65
C GLY A 163 6.36 6.47 -7.12
N ASP A 164 6.07 6.44 -5.82
CA ASP A 164 5.34 5.32 -5.20
C ASP A 164 3.83 5.54 -5.41
N VAL A 165 3.16 4.62 -6.08
CA VAL A 165 1.72 4.72 -6.40
C VAL A 165 0.98 3.60 -5.68
N ARG A 166 -0.07 3.97 -4.95
CA ARG A 166 -1.01 3.03 -4.34
C ARG A 166 -2.39 3.19 -4.97
N PHE A 167 -2.94 2.10 -5.48
CA PHE A 167 -4.28 2.05 -6.05
C PHE A 167 -5.22 1.21 -5.19
N ILE A 168 -6.29 1.83 -4.69
CA ILE A 168 -7.39 1.20 -3.99
C ILE A 168 -8.57 1.13 -4.94
N SER A 169 -8.90 -0.08 -5.40
CA SER A 169 -9.97 -0.30 -6.37
C SER A 169 -11.35 -0.34 -5.69
N ASP A 170 -12.40 -0.20 -6.50
CA ASP A 170 -13.78 -0.45 -6.11
C ASP A 170 -14.02 -1.89 -5.64
N GLN A 171 -13.46 -2.88 -6.36
CA GLN A 171 -13.49 -4.30 -6.03
C GLN A 171 -12.34 -4.70 -5.11
N ARG A 172 -12.33 -4.14 -3.89
CA ARG A 172 -11.23 -4.30 -2.93
C ARG A 172 -11.26 -5.61 -2.13
N LEU A 173 -12.37 -6.36 -2.19
CA LEU A 173 -12.49 -7.63 -1.46
C LEU A 173 -11.76 -8.80 -2.12
N ILE A 174 -11.54 -8.72 -3.42
CA ILE A 174 -10.99 -9.82 -4.21
C ILE A 174 -9.73 -9.35 -4.92
N ARG A 175 -8.67 -10.17 -4.82
CA ARG A 175 -7.41 -9.92 -5.53
C ARG A 175 -6.95 -11.18 -6.25
N GLU A 176 -6.47 -11.01 -7.48
CA GLU A 176 -5.75 -12.09 -8.17
C GLU A 176 -4.33 -12.21 -7.59
N ALA A 177 -3.98 -13.35 -7.06
CA ALA A 177 -2.64 -13.68 -6.60
C ALA A 177 -2.03 -14.79 -7.45
N LYS A 178 -0.71 -14.78 -7.62
CA LYS A 178 0.01 -15.91 -8.22
C LYS A 178 0.04 -17.06 -7.21
N ARG A 179 -0.38 -18.25 -7.61
CA ARG A 179 -0.24 -19.45 -6.79
C ARG A 179 1.22 -19.66 -6.39
N ARG A 180 1.49 -19.77 -5.09
CA ARG A 180 2.87 -19.90 -4.56
C ARG A 180 3.47 -21.30 -4.74
N SER A 181 2.65 -22.35 -4.94
CA SER A 181 3.10 -23.75 -5.07
C SER A 181 2.10 -24.57 -5.87
N GLY A 182 2.59 -25.48 -6.72
CA GLY A 182 1.84 -26.42 -7.52
C GLY A 182 2.27 -26.45 -8.99
N PRO A 183 2.02 -27.58 -9.71
CA PRO A 183 2.37 -27.71 -11.12
C PRO A 183 1.57 -26.80 -12.04
N ASP A 184 0.40 -26.33 -11.57
CA ASP A 184 -0.47 -25.43 -12.32
C ASP A 184 -0.21 -23.98 -11.86
N ARG A 185 0.49 -23.18 -12.68
CA ARG A 185 0.83 -21.77 -12.41
C ARG A 185 -0.38 -20.83 -12.62
N GLY A 186 -1.57 -21.28 -12.20
CA GLY A 186 -2.82 -20.50 -12.31
C GLY A 186 -2.82 -19.27 -11.40
N ARG A 187 -3.68 -18.31 -11.74
CA ARG A 187 -4.04 -17.21 -10.84
C ARG A 187 -5.06 -17.72 -9.83
N GLU A 188 -4.85 -17.41 -8.56
CA GLU A 188 -5.77 -17.72 -7.47
C GLU A 188 -6.51 -16.45 -7.08
N ILE A 189 -7.82 -16.58 -6.89
CA ILE A 189 -8.65 -15.50 -6.36
C ILE A 189 -8.56 -15.56 -4.84
N VAL A 190 -8.05 -14.50 -4.24
CA VAL A 190 -7.88 -14.40 -2.79
C VAL A 190 -8.88 -13.40 -2.23
N ASP A 191 -9.58 -13.79 -1.18
CA ASP A 191 -10.42 -12.89 -0.37
C ASP A 191 -9.51 -12.05 0.53
N VAL A 192 -9.37 -10.76 0.22
CA VAL A 192 -8.42 -9.84 0.86
C VAL A 192 -8.65 -9.74 2.37
N ILE A 193 -9.92 -9.76 2.82
CA ILE A 193 -10.24 -9.66 4.25
C ILE A 193 -9.61 -10.79 5.08
N GLN A 194 -9.44 -11.98 4.49
CA GLN A 194 -8.83 -13.13 5.18
C GLN A 194 -7.32 -12.98 5.38
N GLU A 195 -6.67 -12.16 4.57
CA GLU A 195 -5.23 -11.90 4.67
C GLU A 195 -4.89 -10.81 5.70
N LEU A 196 -5.81 -9.87 5.94
CA LEU A 196 -5.54 -8.68 6.76
C LEU A 196 -5.07 -8.97 8.18
N PRO A 197 -5.64 -9.95 8.92
CA PRO A 197 -5.15 -10.28 10.24
C PRO A 197 -3.69 -10.70 10.24
N ASN A 198 -3.28 -11.55 9.29
CA ASN A 198 -1.89 -11.99 9.14
C ASN A 198 -0.95 -10.85 8.72
N ARG A 199 -1.42 -9.93 7.89
CA ARG A 199 -0.66 -8.73 7.52
C ARG A 199 -0.45 -7.84 8.73
N LEU A 200 -1.47 -7.58 9.53
CA LEU A 200 -1.36 -6.78 10.74
C LEU A 200 -0.44 -7.45 11.78
N LYS A 201 -0.58 -8.76 11.96
CA LYS A 201 0.36 -9.55 12.79
C LYS A 201 1.81 -9.36 12.33
N GLY A 202 2.06 -9.39 11.04
CA GLY A 202 3.38 -9.15 10.46
C GLY A 202 3.92 -7.75 10.77
N GLU A 203 3.09 -6.71 10.69
CA GLU A 203 3.48 -5.35 11.06
C GLU A 203 3.78 -5.23 12.58
N ILE A 204 2.94 -5.82 13.43
CA ILE A 204 3.19 -5.87 14.89
C ILE A 204 4.50 -6.61 15.20
N SER A 205 4.77 -7.73 14.52
CA SER A 205 6.00 -8.51 14.72
C SER A 205 7.26 -7.72 14.35
N LYS A 206 7.26 -7.01 13.22
CA LYS A 206 8.39 -6.16 12.80
C LYS A 206 8.72 -5.08 13.85
N VAL A 207 7.69 -4.41 14.35
CA VAL A 207 7.87 -3.38 15.39
C VAL A 207 8.36 -4.00 16.70
N SER A 208 7.87 -5.20 17.04
CA SER A 208 8.31 -5.94 18.25
C SER A 208 9.75 -6.41 18.15
N GLU A 209 10.24 -6.79 16.96
CA GLU A 209 11.65 -7.11 16.70
C GLU A 209 12.54 -5.88 16.89
N GLU A 210 12.12 -4.72 16.36
CA GLU A 210 12.84 -3.46 16.53
C GLU A 210 12.88 -3.02 18.01
N TYR A 211 11.76 -3.16 18.73
CA TYR A 211 11.71 -2.95 20.17
C TYR A 211 12.70 -3.85 20.90
N SER A 212 12.74 -5.14 20.59
CA SER A 212 13.66 -6.09 21.22
C SER A 212 15.13 -5.74 20.96
N ARG A 213 15.45 -5.27 19.76
CA ARG A 213 16.80 -4.81 19.39
C ARG A 213 17.23 -3.60 20.24
N ILE A 214 16.36 -2.61 20.36
CA ILE A 214 16.64 -1.40 21.17
C ILE A 214 16.70 -1.77 22.66
N ALA A 215 15.79 -2.60 23.15
CA ALA A 215 15.79 -3.06 24.54
C ALA A 215 17.10 -3.75 24.91
N ASN A 216 17.57 -4.70 24.08
CA ASN A 216 18.83 -5.40 24.31
C ASN A 216 20.04 -4.44 24.35
N THR A 217 20.06 -3.40 23.49
CA THR A 217 21.12 -2.39 23.46
C THR A 217 21.12 -1.54 24.73
N LEU A 218 19.96 -1.09 25.16
CA LEU A 218 19.80 -0.28 26.38
C LEU A 218 20.13 -1.10 27.62
N ASP A 219 19.63 -2.33 27.71
CA ASP A 219 19.87 -3.22 28.86
C ASP A 219 21.36 -3.59 28.97
N GLY A 220 22.02 -3.88 27.84
CA GLY A 220 23.47 -4.16 27.81
C GLY A 220 24.34 -2.98 28.22
N SER A 221 23.92 -1.75 27.90
CA SER A 221 24.65 -0.52 28.25
C SER A 221 24.28 0.04 29.65
N TYR A 222 23.26 -0.51 30.31
CA TYR A 222 22.75 0.01 31.59
C TYR A 222 23.83 0.16 32.67
N PRO A 223 24.70 -0.84 32.97
CA PRO A 223 25.73 -0.69 33.99
C PRO A 223 26.68 0.46 33.71
N THR A 224 27.15 0.60 32.48
CA THR A 224 28.06 1.69 32.09
C THR A 224 27.41 3.06 32.26
N ARG A 225 26.14 3.18 31.85
CA ARG A 225 25.37 4.42 32.00
C ARG A 225 25.07 4.75 33.44
N LEU A 226 24.82 3.74 34.29
CA LEU A 226 24.61 3.95 35.72
C LEU A 226 25.82 4.58 36.42
N PHE A 227 27.03 4.12 36.08
CA PHE A 227 28.26 4.69 36.65
C PHE A 227 28.64 6.05 36.03
N ALA A 228 28.28 6.30 34.77
CA ALA A 228 28.60 7.54 34.08
C ALA A 228 27.62 8.70 34.41
N THR A 229 26.35 8.37 34.73
CA THR A 229 25.32 9.38 34.96
C THR A 229 25.40 9.97 36.34
N ARG A 230 25.60 11.31 36.41
CA ARG A 230 25.73 12.04 37.69
C ARG A 230 24.44 12.75 38.11
N THR A 231 23.40 12.72 37.29
CA THR A 231 22.12 13.38 37.57
C THR A 231 21.04 12.34 37.77
N GLY A 232 20.19 12.50 38.74
CA GLY A 232 19.05 11.65 39.04
C GLY A 232 17.71 12.39 39.01
N ILE A 233 16.66 11.74 39.43
CA ILE A 233 15.36 12.34 39.71
C ILE A 233 15.52 13.28 40.91
N ARG A 234 15.00 14.50 40.82
CA ARG A 234 15.29 15.57 41.79
C ARG A 234 14.48 15.44 43.07
N ASN A 235 13.23 14.96 42.97
CA ASN A 235 12.33 14.92 44.11
C ASN A 235 11.14 13.95 43.86
N GLN A 236 10.34 13.76 44.88
CA GLN A 236 9.11 12.93 44.83
C GLN A 236 8.14 13.34 43.74
N ALA A 237 7.95 14.64 43.50
CA ALA A 237 6.99 15.13 42.51
C ALA A 237 7.42 14.80 41.07
N GLU A 238 8.70 14.88 40.74
CA GLU A 238 9.26 14.47 39.46
C GLU A 238 9.12 12.95 39.26
N TYR A 239 9.41 12.17 40.31
CA TYR A 239 9.23 10.71 40.28
C TYR A 239 7.79 10.32 39.99
N GLU A 240 6.83 10.90 40.70
CA GLU A 240 5.40 10.61 40.50
C GLU A 240 4.91 11.03 39.11
N ALA A 241 5.40 12.14 38.57
CA ALA A 241 5.06 12.58 37.21
C ALA A 241 5.55 11.57 36.17
N ARG A 242 6.82 11.13 36.27
CA ARG A 242 7.39 10.12 35.36
C ARG A 242 6.71 8.77 35.50
N LEU A 243 6.35 8.37 36.71
CA LEU A 243 5.63 7.13 36.99
C LEU A 243 4.24 7.15 36.33
N ARG A 244 3.50 8.25 36.47
CA ARG A 244 2.20 8.43 35.81
C ARG A 244 2.32 8.34 34.30
N GLU A 245 3.29 9.07 33.70
CA GLU A 245 3.54 9.03 32.27
C GLU A 245 3.88 7.60 31.78
N ALA A 246 4.78 6.91 32.48
CA ALA A 246 5.13 5.53 32.15
C ALA A 246 3.94 4.59 32.22
N ASN A 247 3.12 4.69 33.27
CA ASN A 247 1.93 3.87 33.41
C ASN A 247 0.87 4.14 32.35
N GLU A 248 0.69 5.39 31.89
CA GLU A 248 -0.20 5.67 30.74
C GLU A 248 0.34 5.06 29.44
N LYS A 249 1.65 5.10 29.21
CA LYS A 249 2.28 4.41 28.06
C LYS A 249 2.10 2.88 28.18
N PHE A 250 2.27 2.30 29.36
CA PHE A 250 2.01 0.87 29.60
C PHE A 250 0.57 0.48 29.30
N LYS A 251 -0.41 1.27 29.74
CA LYS A 251 -1.83 1.01 29.41
C LYS A 251 -2.06 0.92 27.91
N LYS A 252 -1.44 1.82 27.12
CA LYS A 252 -1.54 1.80 25.65
C LYS A 252 -0.92 0.54 25.05
N LEU A 253 0.27 0.14 25.51
CA LEU A 253 0.93 -1.09 25.04
C LEU A 253 0.11 -2.34 25.37
N ARG A 254 -0.45 -2.41 26.58
CA ARG A 254 -1.29 -3.53 27.01
C ARG A 254 -2.63 -3.60 26.30
N LYS A 255 -3.21 -2.45 25.93
CA LYS A 255 -4.47 -2.41 25.17
C LYS A 255 -4.43 -3.29 23.91
N TYR A 256 -3.26 -3.40 23.30
CA TYR A 256 -3.03 -4.15 22.07
C TYR A 256 -2.13 -5.38 22.26
N ASP A 257 -1.89 -5.77 23.51
CA ASP A 257 -1.08 -6.95 23.84
C ASP A 257 0.34 -6.91 23.23
N LEU A 258 0.92 -5.70 23.14
CA LEU A 258 2.23 -5.50 22.48
C LEU A 258 3.41 -5.90 23.39
N VAL A 259 3.24 -5.83 24.71
CA VAL A 259 4.26 -6.18 25.70
C VAL A 259 3.63 -6.84 26.93
N GLU A 260 4.30 -7.86 27.43
CA GLU A 260 3.92 -8.59 28.64
C GLU A 260 4.69 -8.05 29.87
N LEU A 261 4.61 -6.76 30.12
CA LEU A 261 5.27 -6.17 31.28
C LEU A 261 4.26 -5.82 32.39
N PRO A 262 4.59 -6.08 33.66
CA PRO A 262 3.76 -5.62 34.77
C PRO A 262 3.76 -4.10 34.85
N MET A 263 2.64 -3.50 35.28
CA MET A 263 2.62 -2.08 35.62
C MET A 263 3.57 -1.79 36.76
N ILE A 264 4.24 -0.65 36.71
CA ILE A 264 5.12 -0.22 37.78
C ILE A 264 4.25 0.13 39.01
N LYS A 265 4.44 -0.61 40.09
CA LYS A 265 3.84 -0.26 41.38
C LYS A 265 4.54 0.97 41.91
N GLY A 266 3.78 2.00 42.28
CA GLY A 266 4.35 3.19 42.90
C GLY A 266 4.79 2.86 44.33
N GLU A 267 6.09 2.96 44.57
CA GLU A 267 6.67 2.93 45.91
C GLU A 267 7.08 4.34 46.31
N THR A 268 7.34 4.56 47.61
CA THR A 268 7.81 5.85 48.07
C THR A 268 9.19 6.16 47.42
N TYR A 269 9.36 7.35 46.88
CA TYR A 269 10.62 7.77 46.29
C TYR A 269 11.76 7.70 47.30
N ASN A 270 12.90 7.15 46.89
CA ASN A 270 14.13 7.10 47.66
C ASN A 270 15.27 7.68 46.79
N GLU A 271 15.91 8.74 47.32
CA GLU A 271 16.97 9.45 46.65
C GLU A 271 18.18 8.58 46.28
N SER A 272 18.44 7.52 47.04
CA SER A 272 19.52 6.55 46.78
C SER A 272 19.34 5.85 45.39
N TYR A 273 18.14 5.80 44.87
CA TYR A 273 17.84 5.21 43.56
C TYR A 273 17.59 6.24 42.47
N SER A 274 17.77 7.53 42.72
CA SER A 274 17.41 8.63 41.83
C SER A 274 18.02 8.50 40.43
N THR A 275 19.30 8.13 40.34
CA THR A 275 19.98 7.90 39.03
C THR A 275 19.48 6.67 38.33
N ALA A 276 19.29 5.54 39.02
CA ALA A 276 18.79 4.32 38.48
C ALA A 276 17.36 4.49 37.94
N LEU A 277 16.49 5.15 38.70
CA LEU A 277 15.12 5.46 38.30
C LEU A 277 15.06 6.40 37.09
N LYS A 278 15.96 7.40 37.04
CA LYS A 278 16.06 8.29 35.88
C LYS A 278 16.37 7.48 34.61
N ILE A 279 17.41 6.65 34.65
CA ILE A 279 17.81 5.81 33.51
C ILE A 279 16.66 4.87 33.11
N TYR A 280 16.00 4.25 34.08
CA TYR A 280 14.86 3.37 33.81
C TYR A 280 13.72 4.07 33.05
N PHE A 281 13.31 5.27 33.48
CA PHE A 281 12.26 6.01 32.80
C PHE A 281 12.70 6.55 31.43
N ASP A 282 13.96 6.98 31.29
CA ASP A 282 14.51 7.43 30.01
C ASP A 282 14.54 6.26 29.00
N ASP A 283 15.04 5.08 29.42
CA ASP A 283 15.05 3.85 28.62
C ASP A 283 13.64 3.42 28.24
N PHE A 284 12.70 3.45 29.18
CA PHE A 284 11.32 3.10 28.89
C PHE A 284 10.70 4.08 27.88
N ALA A 285 10.97 5.36 28.00
CA ALA A 285 10.51 6.36 27.04
C ALA A 285 11.07 6.09 25.64
N GLU A 286 12.37 5.77 25.52
CA GLU A 286 13.03 5.43 24.27
C GLU A 286 12.44 4.14 23.67
N LYS A 287 12.31 3.08 24.44
CA LYS A 287 11.68 1.82 24.04
C LYS A 287 10.23 2.04 23.56
N TYR A 288 9.47 2.91 24.21
CA TYR A 288 8.09 3.23 23.82
C TYR A 288 7.99 3.93 22.47
N THR A 289 8.97 4.77 22.08
CA THR A 289 8.92 5.50 20.81
C THR A 289 8.77 4.57 19.61
N VAL A 290 9.31 3.36 19.69
CA VAL A 290 9.23 2.33 18.64
C VAL A 290 7.78 1.97 18.31
N PHE A 291 6.92 1.91 19.31
CA PHE A 291 5.52 1.55 19.15
C PHE A 291 4.60 2.75 18.85
N GLN A 292 5.07 3.98 18.97
CA GLN A 292 4.21 5.16 18.95
C GLN A 292 3.40 5.32 17.67
N ASP A 293 4.04 5.15 16.51
CA ASP A 293 3.36 5.21 15.22
C ASP A 293 2.35 4.07 15.06
N LEU A 294 2.75 2.84 15.41
CA LEU A 294 1.88 1.67 15.37
C LEU A 294 0.65 1.85 16.28
N ILE A 295 0.83 2.27 17.52
CA ILE A 295 -0.28 2.50 18.47
C ILE A 295 -1.24 3.55 17.90
N SER A 296 -0.75 4.63 17.33
CA SER A 296 -1.58 5.67 16.73
C SER A 296 -2.45 5.11 15.60
N LYS A 297 -1.86 4.28 14.74
CA LYS A 297 -2.57 3.58 13.66
C LYS A 297 -3.60 2.58 14.20
N LEU A 298 -3.23 1.79 15.21
CA LEU A 298 -4.12 0.82 15.85
C LEU A 298 -5.31 1.51 16.55
N ASP A 299 -5.06 2.62 17.26
CA ASP A 299 -6.11 3.41 17.91
C ASP A 299 -7.09 3.98 16.87
N LEU A 300 -6.58 4.55 15.78
CA LEU A 300 -7.40 5.10 14.71
C LEU A 300 -8.22 4.01 14.03
N PHE A 301 -7.59 2.90 13.65
CA PHE A 301 -8.25 1.77 12.99
C PHE A 301 -9.37 1.18 13.86
N THR A 302 -9.05 0.86 15.12
CA THR A 302 -10.02 0.32 16.09
C THR A 302 -11.18 1.29 16.31
N LYS A 303 -10.90 2.59 16.48
CA LYS A 303 -11.91 3.62 16.69
C LYS A 303 -12.86 3.72 15.49
N ILE A 304 -12.33 3.77 14.27
CA ILE A 304 -13.13 3.87 13.05
C ILE A 304 -13.98 2.62 12.89
N ILE A 305 -13.39 1.45 12.90
CA ILE A 305 -14.12 0.20 12.64
C ILE A 305 -15.17 -0.06 13.72
N ASN A 306 -14.82 0.08 15.00
CA ASN A 306 -15.77 -0.18 16.09
C ASN A 306 -16.91 0.84 16.20
N SER A 307 -16.75 2.04 15.61
CA SER A 307 -17.87 2.97 15.48
C SER A 307 -18.89 2.57 14.40
N ARG A 308 -18.64 1.52 13.65
CA ARG A 308 -19.42 1.08 12.48
C ARG A 308 -19.99 -0.32 12.64
N LEU A 309 -19.33 -1.15 13.44
CA LEU A 309 -19.81 -2.49 13.74
C LEU A 309 -20.93 -2.43 14.79
N THR A 310 -22.06 -3.07 14.50
CA THR A 310 -23.17 -3.23 15.43
C THR A 310 -23.15 -4.65 15.98
N PHE A 311 -23.40 -4.84 17.30
CA PHE A 311 -23.41 -6.13 18.01
C PHE A 311 -22.07 -6.90 18.02
N LYS A 312 -21.02 -6.33 17.46
CA LYS A 312 -19.67 -6.92 17.44
C LYS A 312 -18.62 -5.82 17.41
N HIS A 313 -17.38 -6.16 17.74
CA HIS A 313 -16.27 -5.23 17.66
C HIS A 313 -14.99 -5.92 17.18
N LEU A 314 -14.10 -5.14 16.60
CA LEU A 314 -12.77 -5.55 16.25
C LEU A 314 -11.87 -5.41 17.47
N GLN A 315 -11.18 -6.49 17.82
CA GLN A 315 -10.17 -6.53 18.86
C GLN A 315 -8.82 -6.89 18.26
N ILE A 316 -7.79 -6.13 18.61
CA ILE A 316 -6.42 -6.38 18.16
C ILE A 316 -5.71 -7.22 19.20
N THR A 317 -4.97 -8.24 18.71
CA THR A 317 -4.12 -9.09 19.52
C THR A 317 -2.79 -9.33 18.79
N ARG A 318 -1.72 -9.48 19.56
CA ARG A 318 -0.39 -9.75 19.00
C ARG A 318 -0.37 -11.02 18.13
N ASP A 319 -1.05 -12.08 18.61
CA ASP A 319 -0.98 -13.39 17.97
C ASP A 319 -1.83 -13.52 16.72
N ASN A 320 -2.95 -12.82 16.65
CA ASN A 320 -3.91 -12.96 15.55
C ASN A 320 -3.97 -11.72 14.65
N GLY A 321 -3.21 -10.63 14.95
CA GLY A 321 -3.38 -9.34 14.31
C GLY A 321 -4.69 -8.70 14.77
N PHE A 322 -5.83 -9.11 14.22
CA PHE A 322 -7.14 -8.75 14.76
C PHE A 322 -8.15 -9.90 14.66
N ILE A 323 -9.15 -9.85 15.52
CA ILE A 323 -10.31 -10.75 15.54
C ILE A 323 -11.59 -9.93 15.64
N ILE A 324 -12.71 -10.51 15.24
CA ILE A 324 -14.05 -9.94 15.46
C ILE A 324 -14.71 -10.69 16.61
N VAL A 325 -15.21 -9.94 17.57
CA VAL A 325 -15.80 -10.48 18.80
C VAL A 325 -17.24 -10.04 18.92
N ASP A 326 -18.10 -10.93 19.40
CA ASP A 326 -19.51 -10.66 19.69
C ASP A 326 -19.62 -9.80 20.97
N ASN A 327 -20.43 -8.73 20.93
CA ASN A 327 -20.58 -7.83 22.07
C ASN A 327 -21.31 -8.48 23.25
N ASP A 328 -22.25 -9.39 22.98
CA ASP A 328 -23.05 -10.07 24.01
C ASP A 328 -22.28 -11.25 24.59
N ASN A 329 -21.33 -11.81 23.85
CA ASN A 329 -20.46 -12.90 24.29
C ASN A 329 -19.00 -12.66 23.90
N PRO A 330 -18.22 -11.94 24.73
CA PRO A 330 -16.82 -11.60 24.42
C PRO A 330 -15.87 -12.80 24.21
N LYS A 331 -16.27 -14.01 24.60
CA LYS A 331 -15.51 -15.23 24.32
C LYS A 331 -15.79 -15.82 22.93
N LYS A 332 -16.84 -15.35 22.25
CA LYS A 332 -17.22 -15.83 20.93
C LYS A 332 -16.52 -15.02 19.85
N VAL A 333 -15.52 -15.61 19.24
CA VAL A 333 -14.86 -15.05 18.04
C VAL A 333 -15.70 -15.40 16.82
N LEU A 334 -16.01 -14.38 16.02
CA LEU A 334 -16.77 -14.50 14.78
C LEU A 334 -15.80 -14.67 13.60
N SER A 335 -16.15 -15.57 12.68
CA SER A 335 -15.39 -15.69 11.43
C SER A 335 -15.55 -14.44 10.58
N LEU A 336 -14.49 -14.02 9.88
CA LEU A 336 -14.53 -12.90 8.93
C LEU A 336 -15.52 -13.16 7.76
N SER A 337 -15.84 -14.42 7.47
CA SER A 337 -16.87 -14.79 6.49
C SER A 337 -18.28 -14.35 6.90
N GLN A 338 -18.54 -14.24 8.21
CA GLN A 338 -19.84 -13.85 8.78
C GLN A 338 -20.07 -12.32 8.78
N LEU A 339 -19.07 -11.55 8.40
CA LEU A 339 -19.23 -10.12 8.16
C LEU A 339 -20.05 -9.87 6.88
N SER A 340 -20.88 -8.83 6.91
CA SER A 340 -21.56 -8.35 5.71
C SER A 340 -20.56 -7.85 4.67
N SER A 341 -20.96 -7.80 3.39
CA SER A 341 -20.08 -7.27 2.34
C SER A 341 -19.66 -5.83 2.61
N GLY A 342 -20.56 -5.00 3.14
CA GLY A 342 -20.26 -3.62 3.53
C GLY A 342 -19.19 -3.54 4.63
N GLU A 343 -19.34 -4.30 5.71
CA GLU A 343 -18.36 -4.34 6.80
C GLU A 343 -16.98 -4.80 6.33
N LYS A 344 -16.93 -5.83 5.47
CA LYS A 344 -15.67 -6.31 4.85
C LYS A 344 -15.00 -5.20 4.04
N GLN A 345 -15.76 -4.51 3.19
CA GLN A 345 -15.24 -3.42 2.36
C GLN A 345 -14.71 -2.25 3.20
N GLU A 346 -15.40 -1.90 4.28
CA GLU A 346 -14.96 -0.85 5.21
C GLU A 346 -13.67 -1.24 5.92
N ILE A 347 -13.57 -2.46 6.44
CA ILE A 347 -12.36 -2.96 7.10
C ILE A 347 -11.18 -2.95 6.12
N VAL A 348 -11.37 -3.45 4.89
CA VAL A 348 -10.31 -3.46 3.87
C VAL A 348 -9.89 -2.03 3.52
N LEU A 349 -10.86 -1.14 3.24
CA LEU A 349 -10.58 0.25 2.89
C LEU A 349 -9.75 0.95 3.97
N PHE A 350 -10.21 0.93 5.22
CA PHE A 350 -9.53 1.64 6.30
C PHE A 350 -8.20 0.97 6.70
N TYR A 351 -8.09 -0.35 6.55
CA TYR A 351 -6.81 -1.02 6.71
C TYR A 351 -5.78 -0.50 5.69
N GLU A 352 -6.14 -0.51 4.40
CA GLU A 352 -5.26 -0.05 3.34
C GLU A 352 -4.89 1.42 3.48
N LEU A 353 -5.84 2.27 3.88
CA LEU A 353 -5.60 3.69 4.11
C LEU A 353 -4.67 3.95 5.30
N ILE A 354 -4.79 3.20 6.39
CA ILE A 354 -4.06 3.47 7.62
C ILE A 354 -2.68 2.79 7.64
N PHE A 355 -2.59 1.54 7.20
CA PHE A 355 -1.37 0.75 7.31
C PHE A 355 -0.53 0.72 6.03
N ASP A 356 -1.15 0.79 4.86
CA ASP A 356 -0.44 0.71 3.59
C ASP A 356 -0.08 2.08 3.00
N THR A 357 -0.66 3.18 3.51
CA THR A 357 -0.38 4.53 3.02
C THR A 357 0.93 5.06 3.61
N ARG A 358 1.82 5.50 2.73
CA ARG A 358 3.10 6.14 3.08
C ARG A 358 3.00 7.65 2.91
N LYS A 359 3.92 8.40 3.55
CA LYS A 359 3.84 9.88 3.59
C LYS A 359 4.05 10.56 2.23
N GLU A 360 4.80 9.94 1.33
CA GLU A 360 5.13 10.51 0.01
C GLU A 360 4.71 9.52 -1.08
N LEU A 361 3.41 9.51 -1.43
CA LEU A 361 2.90 8.63 -2.47
C LEU A 361 1.81 9.31 -3.28
N LEU A 362 1.55 8.75 -4.44
CA LEU A 362 0.36 9.02 -5.23
C LEU A 362 -0.71 7.99 -4.85
N LEU A 363 -1.77 8.44 -4.18
CA LEU A 363 -2.89 7.61 -3.75
C LEU A 363 -4.05 7.73 -4.73
N LEU A 364 -4.38 6.63 -5.37
CA LEU A 364 -5.50 6.50 -6.30
C LEU A 364 -6.62 5.74 -5.61
N ILE A 365 -7.81 6.32 -5.50
CA ILE A 365 -8.96 5.67 -4.85
C ILE A 365 -10.15 5.67 -5.80
N ASP A 366 -10.65 4.46 -6.11
CA ASP A 366 -11.81 4.26 -6.95
C ASP A 366 -13.04 3.96 -6.09
N GLU A 367 -14.12 4.73 -6.29
CA GLU A 367 -15.40 4.60 -5.62
C GLU A 367 -15.30 4.41 -4.10
N PRO A 368 -14.64 5.33 -3.36
CA PRO A 368 -14.47 5.16 -1.91
C PRO A 368 -15.79 5.20 -1.15
N GLU A 369 -16.84 5.76 -1.73
CA GLU A 369 -18.19 5.82 -1.17
C GLU A 369 -18.86 4.45 -1.04
N ILE A 370 -18.43 3.45 -1.79
CA ILE A 370 -19.00 2.10 -1.68
C ILE A 370 -18.88 1.63 -0.24
N SER A 371 -20.05 1.36 0.36
CA SER A 371 -20.23 0.95 1.77
C SER A 371 -20.02 2.04 2.82
N LEU A 372 -19.66 3.27 2.44
CA LEU A 372 -19.58 4.39 3.37
C LEU A 372 -20.93 5.13 3.50
N ASN A 373 -21.38 5.38 4.74
CA ASN A 373 -22.50 6.27 4.96
C ASN A 373 -22.11 7.75 4.67
N MET A 374 -23.12 8.62 4.50
CA MET A 374 -22.91 10.01 4.11
C MET A 374 -22.00 10.82 5.06
N ILE A 375 -22.01 10.50 6.36
CA ILE A 375 -21.17 11.19 7.35
C ILE A 375 -19.69 10.88 7.07
N TRP A 376 -19.37 9.61 6.82
CA TRP A 376 -18.01 9.17 6.53
C TRP A 376 -17.53 9.58 5.14
N GLN A 377 -18.41 9.63 4.14
CA GLN A 377 -18.07 10.18 2.83
C GLN A 377 -17.57 11.63 2.94
N ARG A 378 -18.15 12.45 3.82
CA ARG A 378 -17.68 13.83 4.07
C ARG A 378 -16.36 13.89 4.86
N LYS A 379 -16.12 12.92 5.74
CA LYS A 379 -14.92 12.86 6.58
C LYS A 379 -13.72 12.21 5.88
N LEU A 380 -13.93 11.54 4.76
CA LEU A 380 -12.90 10.74 4.10
C LEU A 380 -11.67 11.57 3.70
N LEU A 381 -11.87 12.67 2.98
CA LEU A 381 -10.74 13.49 2.53
C LEU A 381 -9.99 14.21 3.66
N PRO A 382 -10.65 14.80 4.67
CA PRO A 382 -9.98 15.26 5.87
C PRO A 382 -9.10 14.18 6.52
N LEU A 383 -9.63 12.96 6.65
CA LEU A 383 -8.89 11.81 7.20
C LEU A 383 -7.67 11.45 6.32
N LEU A 384 -7.83 11.41 5.01
CA LEU A 384 -6.74 11.13 4.08
C LEU A 384 -5.62 12.17 4.17
N ASN A 385 -5.96 13.44 4.29
CA ASN A 385 -5.00 14.51 4.47
C ASN A 385 -4.26 14.42 5.83
N GLU A 386 -4.93 13.93 6.86
CA GLU A 386 -4.31 13.68 8.17
C GLU A 386 -3.33 12.49 8.11
N LEU A 387 -3.72 11.40 7.44
CA LEU A 387 -2.91 10.19 7.31
C LEU A 387 -1.70 10.37 6.39
N ALA A 388 -1.87 11.11 5.32
CA ALA A 388 -0.85 11.29 4.28
C ALA A 388 -0.77 12.76 3.83
N PRO A 389 -0.25 13.67 4.68
CA PRO A 389 -0.28 15.11 4.42
C PRO A 389 0.52 15.54 3.20
N ASN A 390 1.48 14.73 2.77
CA ASN A 390 2.33 15.00 1.60
C ASN A 390 1.98 14.12 0.39
N ALA A 391 0.92 13.31 0.48
CA ALA A 391 0.49 12.48 -0.64
C ALA A 391 -0.27 13.31 -1.69
N GLU A 392 -0.08 12.98 -2.95
CA GLU A 392 -1.02 13.38 -4.00
C GLU A 392 -2.18 12.37 -4.03
N ILE A 393 -3.42 12.85 -3.96
CA ILE A 393 -4.60 11.99 -3.85
C ILE A 393 -5.50 12.24 -5.06
N ILE A 394 -5.78 11.19 -5.83
CA ILE A 394 -6.74 11.24 -6.93
C ILE A 394 -7.89 10.29 -6.61
N VAL A 395 -9.09 10.83 -6.50
CA VAL A 395 -10.31 10.08 -6.18
C VAL A 395 -11.23 10.08 -7.39
N ALA A 396 -11.68 8.91 -7.83
CA ALA A 396 -12.81 8.80 -8.73
C ALA A 396 -14.06 8.49 -7.91
N SER A 397 -15.11 9.32 -8.04
CA SER A 397 -16.29 9.22 -7.18
C SER A 397 -17.57 9.60 -7.91
N HIS A 398 -18.65 8.90 -7.56
CA HIS A 398 -20.03 9.27 -7.92
C HIS A 398 -20.77 9.98 -6.79
N SER A 399 -20.18 10.08 -5.58
CA SER A 399 -20.86 10.63 -4.43
C SER A 399 -21.01 12.15 -4.48
N PRO A 400 -22.24 12.68 -4.48
CA PRO A 400 -22.46 14.10 -4.30
C PRO A 400 -21.96 14.61 -2.94
N SER A 401 -21.89 13.75 -1.93
CA SER A 401 -21.42 14.10 -0.58
C SER A 401 -19.93 14.37 -0.56
N ILE A 402 -19.13 13.55 -1.28
CA ILE A 402 -17.68 13.78 -1.45
C ILE A 402 -17.46 15.03 -2.31
N ALA A 403 -18.18 15.15 -3.42
CA ALA A 403 -18.04 16.26 -4.36
C ALA A 403 -18.36 17.62 -3.75
N ARG A 404 -19.55 17.77 -3.12
CA ARG A 404 -20.00 19.06 -2.54
C ARG A 404 -19.14 19.53 -1.38
N ALA A 405 -18.69 18.61 -0.52
CA ALA A 405 -17.82 18.97 0.61
C ALA A 405 -16.44 19.46 0.15
N ASN A 406 -16.05 19.19 -1.11
CA ASN A 406 -14.70 19.39 -1.61
C ASN A 406 -14.68 20.03 -3.01
N SER A 407 -15.59 20.95 -3.29
CA SER A 407 -15.83 21.54 -4.61
C SER A 407 -14.59 22.16 -5.28
N LYS A 408 -13.66 22.69 -4.50
CA LYS A 408 -12.40 23.29 -5.00
C LYS A 408 -11.46 22.27 -5.67
N TYR A 409 -11.62 20.97 -5.37
CA TYR A 409 -10.80 19.90 -5.90
C TYR A 409 -11.45 19.13 -7.06
N LEU A 410 -12.64 19.56 -7.50
CA LEU A 410 -13.41 18.85 -8.51
C LEU A 410 -12.87 19.02 -9.91
N VAL A 411 -12.88 17.92 -10.65
CA VAL A 411 -12.77 17.83 -12.11
C VAL A 411 -13.95 17.02 -12.62
N GLU A 412 -14.83 17.64 -13.36
CA GLU A 412 -16.01 16.97 -13.92
C GLU A 412 -15.73 16.47 -15.34
N LEU A 413 -15.92 15.18 -15.58
CA LEU A 413 -15.89 14.60 -16.93
C LEU A 413 -17.23 14.82 -17.62
N ARG A 414 -17.20 15.42 -18.79
CA ARG A 414 -18.37 15.74 -19.63
C ARG A 414 -18.22 15.15 -21.02
#